data_46dbcf7b3e63de30316377afee038640
#
_entry.id   46dbcf7b3e63de30316377afee038640
#
_cell.length_a   1.000
_cell.length_b   1.000
_cell.length_c   1.000
_cell.angle_alpha   90.00
_cell.angle_beta   90.00
_cell.angle_gamma   90.00
#
_symmetry.space_group_name_H-M   'P 1'
#
loop_
_entity.id
_entity.type
_entity.pdbx_description
1 polymer ?
#
loop_
_entity_poly.entity_id
_entity_poly.type
_entity_poly.pdbx_seq_one_letter_code
_entity_poly.pdbx_strand_id
1 'polypeptide(L)'
;RGKTYPDPDTSSSLGSFLETQADKVSRKGRGMIEFTTPVLFAGKRVGTASVALSQESLLTAQRDIERSVLIAASILLGVALLGTMVLASLITTPVQELTAGVNQLASGQTFHPIPVRSGDELGELTGNFNRMAETILAQQEQLSGYAKDLEEAYVGMVRVIAASIDARDPYTLGHSTRVARISCRLGRRLGFSEEELEHLEKACLFHDVGKIRTPDDILLKKQSLTQPEYVEMRSHPADGAEILKMAPSLHRYVPVVRAHHEWYDGNGYPDGKRDSEIPVHAQIIALVDAFDAMTSTRPYRKGLSPVEAVEEILRFRGTQFSPTLTDALVEMVRETPPMETEEWKGSAL
;
A
#
# COMPACT_ATOMS: atom_id res chain seq x y z
N ARG A 1 -76.63 -29.61 -68.61
CA ARG A 1 -75.13 -29.85 -68.50
C ARG A 1 -74.68 -29.07 -67.32
N GLY A 2 -74.31 -29.80 -66.21
CA GLY A 2 -73.97 -29.28 -64.95
C GLY A 2 -72.67 -28.49 -65.03
N LYS A 3 -72.69 -27.23 -64.48
CA LYS A 3 -71.49 -26.50 -64.15
C LYS A 3 -71.16 -26.92 -62.74
N THR A 4 -70.05 -27.56 -62.57
CA THR A 4 -69.40 -27.77 -61.24
C THR A 4 -69.04 -26.47 -60.62
N TYR A 5 -69.60 -26.24 -59.45
CA TYR A 5 -69.18 -25.11 -58.61
C TYR A 5 -67.77 -25.39 -58.00
N PRO A 6 -66.90 -24.37 -57.91
CA PRO A 6 -65.65 -24.59 -57.26
C PRO A 6 -65.80 -24.77 -55.74
N ASP A 7 -64.94 -25.55 -55.15
CA ASP A 7 -64.83 -25.96 -53.77
C ASP A 7 -64.82 -24.73 -52.85
N PRO A 8 -65.55 -24.70 -51.74
CA PRO A 8 -65.62 -23.48 -50.84
C PRO A 8 -64.32 -23.10 -50.09
N ASP A 9 -63.25 -23.91 -50.25
CA ASP A 9 -61.99 -23.65 -49.57
C ASP A 9 -61.06 -22.65 -50.25
N THR A 10 -61.53 -21.86 -51.21
CA THR A 10 -60.75 -20.84 -51.91
C THR A 10 -61.39 -19.47 -51.82
N SER A 11 -61.50 -18.91 -50.56
CA SER A 11 -62.03 -17.58 -50.39
C SER A 11 -61.12 -16.50 -51.04
N SER A 12 -59.82 -16.77 -51.21
CA SER A 12 -58.90 -15.90 -51.96
C SER A 12 -59.07 -15.96 -53.45
N SER A 13 -59.46 -17.19 -54.05
CA SER A 13 -59.69 -17.35 -55.46
C SER A 13 -61.03 -16.81 -55.90
N LEU A 14 -62.03 -16.84 -55.05
CA LEU A 14 -63.36 -16.30 -55.37
C LEU A 14 -63.33 -14.76 -55.40
N GLY A 15 -62.60 -14.12 -54.50
CA GLY A 15 -62.40 -12.67 -54.43
C GLY A 15 -61.71 -12.15 -55.70
N SER A 16 -60.59 -12.76 -56.09
CA SER A 16 -59.89 -12.43 -57.33
C SER A 16 -60.65 -12.70 -58.61
N PHE A 17 -61.43 -13.80 -58.64
CA PHE A 17 -62.30 -14.11 -59.76
C PHE A 17 -63.45 -13.10 -59.93
N LEU A 18 -64.02 -12.65 -58.82
CA LEU A 18 -65.10 -11.61 -58.85
C LEU A 18 -64.54 -10.26 -59.22
N GLU A 19 -63.33 -9.88 -58.77
CA GLU A 19 -62.68 -8.64 -59.18
C GLU A 19 -62.36 -8.58 -60.66
N THR A 20 -62.03 -9.71 -61.31
CA THR A 20 -61.72 -9.77 -62.75
C THR A 20 -62.98 -9.73 -63.64
N GLN A 21 -64.12 -10.13 -63.13
CA GLN A 21 -65.39 -10.18 -63.90
C GLN A 21 -66.41 -9.06 -63.59
N ALA A 22 -66.15 -8.26 -62.51
CA ALA A 22 -67.05 -7.21 -62.09
C ALA A 22 -66.75 -5.89 -62.80
N ASP A 23 -67.74 -5.27 -63.41
CA ASP A 23 -67.62 -3.97 -64.03
C ASP A 23 -67.38 -2.85 -63.02
N LYS A 24 -67.74 -3.08 -61.75
CA LYS A 24 -67.60 -2.10 -60.70
C LYS A 24 -67.49 -2.78 -59.32
N VAL A 25 -66.41 -2.48 -58.61
CA VAL A 25 -66.24 -2.84 -57.20
C VAL A 25 -66.48 -1.61 -56.36
N SER A 26 -67.40 -1.69 -55.40
CA SER A 26 -67.65 -0.60 -54.46
C SER A 26 -67.55 -1.10 -53.01
N ARG A 27 -66.93 -0.31 -52.13
CA ARG A 27 -66.92 -0.59 -50.68
C ARG A 27 -68.10 0.14 -50.04
N LYS A 28 -69.09 -0.63 -49.57
CA LYS A 28 -70.25 -0.12 -48.87
C LYS A 28 -70.07 -0.30 -47.34
N GLY A 29 -69.80 0.72 -46.60
CA GLY A 29 -69.75 0.68 -45.16
C GLY A 29 -68.51 -0.05 -44.61
N ARG A 30 -68.38 -0.12 -43.26
CA ARG A 30 -67.30 -0.87 -42.60
C ARG A 30 -67.55 -2.39 -42.72
N GLY A 31 -66.79 -3.08 -43.58
CA GLY A 31 -66.76 -4.53 -43.62
C GLY A 31 -67.55 -5.24 -44.72
N MET A 32 -68.15 -4.53 -45.71
CA MET A 32 -68.75 -5.18 -46.88
C MET A 32 -68.12 -4.70 -48.19
N ILE A 33 -67.78 -5.61 -49.06
CA ILE A 33 -67.37 -5.37 -50.45
C ILE A 33 -68.50 -5.85 -51.35
N GLU A 34 -69.02 -4.91 -52.15
CA GLU A 34 -70.09 -5.22 -53.15
C GLU A 34 -69.48 -5.25 -54.54
N PHE A 35 -69.65 -6.39 -55.20
CA PHE A 35 -69.28 -6.61 -56.59
C PHE A 35 -70.53 -6.45 -57.41
N THR A 36 -70.54 -5.59 -58.41
CA THR A 36 -71.69 -5.36 -59.30
C THR A 36 -71.30 -5.64 -60.74
N THR A 37 -72.17 -6.41 -61.43
CA THR A 37 -72.00 -6.65 -62.86
C THR A 37 -73.35 -6.41 -63.59
N PRO A 38 -73.33 -5.86 -64.78
CA PRO A 38 -74.55 -5.67 -65.55
C PRO A 38 -75.07 -7.01 -66.10
N VAL A 39 -76.38 -7.19 -66.01
CA VAL A 39 -77.04 -8.31 -66.63
C VAL A 39 -77.46 -7.94 -68.04
N LEU A 40 -76.91 -8.60 -69.07
CA LEU A 40 -77.21 -8.29 -70.47
C LEU A 40 -78.11 -9.38 -71.04
N PHE A 41 -79.12 -9.04 -71.75
CA PHE A 41 -79.96 -9.92 -72.54
C PHE A 41 -80.06 -9.38 -73.99
N ALA A 42 -79.70 -10.23 -74.93
CA ALA A 42 -79.63 -9.88 -76.37
C ALA A 42 -78.76 -8.56 -76.60
N GLY A 43 -77.67 -8.39 -75.86
CA GLY A 43 -76.80 -7.23 -75.97
C GLY A 43 -77.26 -5.97 -75.28
N LYS A 44 -78.46 -5.96 -74.69
CA LYS A 44 -79.02 -4.78 -73.91
C LYS A 44 -78.96 -5.07 -72.43
N ARG A 45 -78.51 -4.08 -71.68
CA ARG A 45 -78.52 -4.14 -70.22
C ARG A 45 -79.94 -4.22 -69.68
N VAL A 46 -80.30 -5.29 -69.03
CA VAL A 46 -81.63 -5.54 -68.45
C VAL A 46 -81.64 -5.39 -66.92
N GLY A 47 -80.48 -5.27 -66.30
CA GLY A 47 -80.38 -5.12 -64.86
C GLY A 47 -78.94 -5.09 -64.36
N THR A 48 -78.75 -5.17 -63.06
CA THR A 48 -77.50 -5.22 -62.39
C THR A 48 -77.60 -6.37 -61.37
N ALA A 49 -76.65 -7.31 -61.37
CA ALA A 49 -76.48 -8.32 -60.33
C ALA A 49 -75.47 -7.75 -59.34
N SER A 50 -75.76 -7.84 -58.07
CA SER A 50 -74.81 -7.41 -56.96
C SER A 50 -74.64 -8.59 -56.02
N VAL A 51 -73.38 -8.85 -55.67
CA VAL A 51 -72.95 -9.78 -54.60
C VAL A 51 -72.22 -8.99 -53.54
N ALA A 52 -72.73 -8.99 -52.33
CA ALA A 52 -72.09 -8.39 -51.18
C ALA A 52 -71.42 -9.49 -50.35
N LEU A 53 -70.12 -9.33 -50.14
CA LEU A 53 -69.31 -10.19 -49.26
C LEU A 53 -69.00 -9.46 -47.99
N SER A 54 -69.31 -10.05 -46.85
CA SER A 54 -68.89 -9.52 -45.53
C SER A 54 -67.41 -9.85 -45.28
N GLN A 55 -66.65 -8.83 -44.92
CA GLN A 55 -65.24 -8.96 -44.47
C GLN A 55 -65.12 -9.21 -42.96
N GLU A 56 -66.25 -9.33 -42.25
CA GLU A 56 -66.25 -9.40 -40.78
C GLU A 56 -65.49 -10.62 -40.29
N SER A 57 -65.62 -11.75 -40.93
CA SER A 57 -64.87 -12.96 -40.61
C SER A 57 -63.33 -12.84 -40.83
N LEU A 58 -62.93 -12.10 -41.88
CA LEU A 58 -61.53 -11.82 -42.17
C LEU A 58 -60.96 -10.83 -41.14
N LEU A 59 -61.71 -9.78 -40.79
CA LEU A 59 -61.27 -8.82 -39.80
C LEU A 59 -61.22 -9.39 -38.39
N THR A 60 -62.09 -10.33 -38.04
CA THR A 60 -62.05 -11.06 -36.78
C THR A 60 -60.87 -12.02 -36.76
N ALA A 61 -60.66 -12.79 -37.82
CA ALA A 61 -59.47 -13.68 -37.93
C ALA A 61 -58.15 -12.88 -37.87
N GLN A 62 -58.08 -11.73 -38.55
CA GLN A 62 -56.91 -10.86 -38.47
C GLN A 62 -56.65 -10.38 -37.03
N ARG A 63 -57.64 -9.93 -36.29
CA ARG A 63 -57.53 -9.50 -34.91
C ARG A 63 -57.10 -10.62 -33.99
N ASP A 64 -57.62 -11.84 -34.21
CA ASP A 64 -57.28 -13.03 -33.43
C ASP A 64 -55.81 -13.45 -33.66
N ILE A 65 -55.34 -13.34 -34.92
CA ILE A 65 -53.95 -13.55 -35.27
C ILE A 65 -53.07 -12.50 -34.63
N GLU A 66 -53.38 -11.21 -34.78
CA GLU A 66 -52.62 -10.11 -34.15
C GLU A 66 -52.56 -10.29 -32.66
N ARG A 67 -53.64 -10.62 -31.98
CA ARG A 67 -53.69 -10.90 -30.55
C ARG A 67 -52.81 -12.13 -30.18
N SER A 68 -52.89 -13.18 -30.95
CA SER A 68 -52.09 -14.40 -30.72
C SER A 68 -50.59 -14.12 -30.89
N VAL A 69 -50.20 -13.32 -31.88
CA VAL A 69 -48.81 -12.92 -32.12
C VAL A 69 -48.32 -12.07 -30.97
N LEU A 70 -49.12 -11.08 -30.49
CA LEU A 70 -48.78 -10.24 -29.36
C LEU A 70 -48.59 -11.04 -28.05
N ILE A 71 -49.48 -12.02 -27.81
CA ILE A 71 -49.36 -12.89 -26.64
C ILE A 71 -48.10 -13.75 -26.75
N ALA A 72 -47.82 -14.36 -27.90
CA ALA A 72 -46.65 -15.16 -28.13
C ALA A 72 -45.37 -14.33 -27.97
N ALA A 73 -45.33 -13.11 -28.53
CA ALA A 73 -44.20 -12.17 -28.38
C ALA A 73 -43.97 -11.78 -26.92
N SER A 74 -45.05 -11.53 -26.17
CA SER A 74 -44.97 -11.20 -24.74
C SER A 74 -44.42 -12.34 -23.89
N ILE A 75 -44.85 -13.58 -24.19
CA ILE A 75 -44.35 -14.78 -23.52
C ILE A 75 -42.88 -14.98 -23.84
N LEU A 76 -42.46 -14.84 -25.09
CA LEU A 76 -41.05 -14.96 -25.48
C LEU A 76 -40.18 -13.91 -24.82
N LEU A 77 -40.66 -12.66 -24.76
CA LEU A 77 -39.97 -11.58 -24.05
C LEU A 77 -39.83 -11.88 -22.54
N GLY A 78 -40.90 -12.36 -21.92
CA GLY A 78 -40.90 -12.79 -20.51
C GLY A 78 -39.88 -13.91 -20.24
N VAL A 79 -39.85 -14.92 -21.09
CA VAL A 79 -38.88 -16.04 -21.00
C VAL A 79 -37.44 -15.52 -21.19
N ALA A 80 -37.20 -14.65 -22.17
CA ALA A 80 -35.90 -14.06 -22.41
C ALA A 80 -35.41 -13.21 -21.19
N LEU A 81 -36.27 -12.38 -20.61
CA LEU A 81 -35.95 -11.60 -19.42
C LEU A 81 -35.68 -12.52 -18.23
N LEU A 82 -36.49 -13.53 -18.00
CA LEU A 82 -36.27 -14.49 -16.93
C LEU A 82 -34.94 -15.24 -17.11
N GLY A 83 -34.66 -15.72 -18.35
CA GLY A 83 -33.40 -16.38 -18.68
C GLY A 83 -32.17 -15.48 -18.42
N THR A 84 -32.27 -14.21 -18.82
CA THR A 84 -31.21 -13.21 -18.55
C THR A 84 -30.99 -12.98 -17.05
N MET A 85 -32.07 -12.88 -16.28
CA MET A 85 -32.00 -12.69 -14.82
C MET A 85 -31.39 -13.93 -14.14
N VAL A 86 -31.75 -15.13 -14.55
CA VAL A 86 -31.18 -16.38 -14.05
C VAL A 86 -29.70 -16.47 -14.41
N LEU A 87 -29.31 -16.17 -15.64
CA LEU A 87 -27.90 -16.20 -16.07
C LEU A 87 -27.08 -15.20 -15.29
N ALA A 88 -27.61 -13.97 -15.07
CA ALA A 88 -26.94 -12.96 -14.27
C ALA A 88 -26.73 -13.40 -12.82
N SER A 89 -27.71 -14.05 -12.20
CA SER A 89 -27.57 -14.53 -10.81
C SER A 89 -26.66 -15.74 -10.66
N LEU A 90 -26.63 -16.64 -11.63
CA LEU A 90 -25.86 -17.88 -11.54
C LEU A 90 -24.41 -17.75 -12.01
N ILE A 91 -24.12 -16.84 -12.95
CA ILE A 91 -22.78 -16.73 -13.56
C ILE A 91 -22.19 -15.33 -13.33
N THR A 92 -22.88 -14.28 -13.73
CA THR A 92 -22.30 -12.92 -13.75
C THR A 92 -22.01 -12.40 -12.35
N THR A 93 -22.93 -12.59 -11.42
CA THR A 93 -22.77 -12.11 -10.03
C THR A 93 -21.60 -12.81 -9.31
N PRO A 94 -21.49 -14.15 -9.29
CA PRO A 94 -20.35 -14.83 -8.67
C PRO A 94 -19.00 -14.44 -9.28
N VAL A 95 -18.93 -14.28 -10.60
CA VAL A 95 -17.70 -13.86 -11.29
C VAL A 95 -17.31 -12.43 -10.90
N GLN A 96 -18.28 -11.52 -10.76
CA GLN A 96 -18.03 -10.15 -10.29
C GLN A 96 -17.58 -10.14 -8.82
N GLU A 97 -18.18 -10.94 -7.95
CA GLU A 97 -17.78 -11.08 -6.55
C GLU A 97 -16.35 -11.64 -6.44
N LEU A 98 -16.00 -12.65 -7.24
CA LEU A 98 -14.64 -13.18 -7.32
C LEU A 98 -13.65 -12.10 -7.79
N THR A 99 -13.99 -11.35 -8.85
CA THR A 99 -13.14 -10.26 -9.34
C THR A 99 -12.93 -9.17 -8.30
N ALA A 100 -14.00 -8.80 -7.58
CA ALA A 100 -13.91 -7.83 -6.48
C ALA A 100 -13.02 -8.36 -5.34
N GLY A 101 -13.15 -9.62 -4.97
CA GLY A 101 -12.32 -10.27 -3.95
C GLY A 101 -10.84 -10.30 -4.34
N VAL A 102 -10.51 -10.61 -5.59
CA VAL A 102 -9.14 -10.55 -6.12
C VAL A 102 -8.58 -9.13 -6.00
N ASN A 103 -9.35 -8.11 -6.38
CA ASN A 103 -8.92 -6.72 -6.30
C ASN A 103 -8.74 -6.25 -4.85
N GLN A 104 -9.60 -6.67 -3.91
CA GLN A 104 -9.43 -6.38 -2.48
C GLN A 104 -8.13 -6.99 -1.95
N LEU A 105 -7.87 -8.27 -2.25
CA LEU A 105 -6.65 -8.95 -1.83
C LEU A 105 -5.39 -8.29 -2.43
N ALA A 106 -5.42 -7.94 -3.72
CA ALA A 106 -4.31 -7.30 -4.42
C ALA A 106 -4.02 -5.87 -3.92
N SER A 107 -5.04 -5.14 -3.47
CA SER A 107 -4.90 -3.76 -2.95
C SER A 107 -4.59 -3.68 -1.47
N GLY A 108 -4.47 -4.82 -0.77
CA GLY A 108 -4.24 -4.86 0.67
C GLY A 108 -5.43 -4.38 1.52
N GLN A 109 -6.62 -4.32 0.93
CA GLN A 109 -7.85 -4.02 1.67
C GLN A 109 -8.29 -5.23 2.49
N THR A 110 -9.11 -4.97 3.51
CA THR A 110 -9.69 -6.05 4.32
C THR A 110 -10.48 -7.02 3.44
N PHE A 111 -9.99 -8.24 3.32
CA PHE A 111 -10.66 -9.30 2.59
C PHE A 111 -11.77 -9.92 3.43
N HIS A 112 -12.95 -10.12 2.82
CA HIS A 112 -14.04 -10.87 3.39
C HIS A 112 -14.31 -12.11 2.53
N PRO A 113 -14.43 -13.31 3.12
CA PRO A 113 -14.70 -14.51 2.36
C PRO A 113 -15.95 -14.37 1.50
N ILE A 114 -15.84 -14.78 0.23
CA ILE A 114 -16.94 -14.71 -0.72
C ILE A 114 -17.90 -15.86 -0.44
N PRO A 115 -19.22 -15.62 -0.34
CA PRO A 115 -20.18 -16.70 -0.07
C PRO A 115 -20.24 -17.70 -1.22
N VAL A 116 -20.07 -18.98 -0.92
CA VAL A 116 -20.23 -20.08 -1.88
C VAL A 116 -21.73 -20.32 -2.08
N ARG A 117 -22.24 -19.95 -3.28
CA ARG A 117 -23.70 -19.97 -3.57
C ARG A 117 -24.15 -21.16 -4.42
N SER A 118 -23.24 -21.85 -5.08
CA SER A 118 -23.54 -23.02 -5.91
C SER A 118 -22.67 -24.21 -5.57
N GLY A 119 -23.12 -25.42 -5.95
CA GLY A 119 -22.34 -26.65 -5.80
C GLY A 119 -21.66 -27.08 -7.10
N ASP A 120 -21.57 -26.21 -8.08
CA ASP A 120 -20.92 -26.40 -9.38
C ASP A 120 -19.46 -25.95 -9.39
N GLU A 121 -18.84 -25.86 -10.55
CA GLU A 121 -17.45 -25.46 -10.74
C GLU A 121 -17.20 -24.04 -10.25
N LEU A 122 -18.21 -23.15 -10.30
CA LEU A 122 -18.09 -21.80 -9.77
C LEU A 122 -18.07 -21.78 -8.24
N GLY A 123 -18.86 -22.63 -7.61
CA GLY A 123 -18.84 -22.80 -6.16
C GLY A 123 -17.52 -23.40 -5.68
N GLU A 124 -16.98 -24.40 -6.38
CA GLU A 124 -15.67 -24.96 -6.09
C GLU A 124 -14.55 -23.92 -6.29
N LEU A 125 -14.60 -23.15 -7.37
CA LEU A 125 -13.65 -22.05 -7.62
C LEU A 125 -13.69 -21.01 -6.50
N THR A 126 -14.89 -20.61 -6.06
CA THR A 126 -15.07 -19.66 -4.96
C THR A 126 -14.46 -20.19 -3.65
N GLY A 127 -14.71 -21.46 -3.33
CA GLY A 127 -14.13 -22.11 -2.16
C GLY A 127 -12.61 -22.20 -2.23
N ASN A 128 -12.04 -22.53 -3.40
CA ASN A 128 -10.60 -22.59 -3.62
C ASN A 128 -9.98 -21.20 -3.50
N PHE A 129 -10.62 -20.18 -4.06
CA PHE A 129 -10.18 -18.78 -3.94
C PHE A 129 -10.16 -18.31 -2.47
N ASN A 130 -11.22 -18.59 -1.69
CA ASN A 130 -11.26 -18.22 -0.27
C ASN A 130 -10.10 -18.87 0.51
N ARG A 131 -9.85 -20.17 0.32
CA ARG A 131 -8.72 -20.88 0.96
C ARG A 131 -7.37 -20.29 0.57
N MET A 132 -7.19 -19.94 -0.71
CA MET A 132 -5.99 -19.28 -1.18
C MET A 132 -5.82 -17.90 -0.52
N ALA A 133 -6.88 -17.10 -0.46
CA ALA A 133 -6.85 -15.78 0.17
C ALA A 133 -6.49 -15.87 1.66
N GLU A 134 -7.10 -16.78 2.41
CA GLU A 134 -6.75 -17.06 3.81
C GLU A 134 -5.29 -17.45 3.98
N THR A 135 -4.77 -18.30 3.10
CA THR A 135 -3.36 -18.72 3.13
C THR A 135 -2.42 -17.53 2.87
N ILE A 136 -2.73 -16.68 1.88
CA ILE A 136 -1.93 -15.49 1.56
C ILE A 136 -1.92 -14.52 2.75
N LEU A 137 -3.06 -14.26 3.36
CA LEU A 137 -3.16 -13.36 4.52
C LEU A 137 -2.37 -13.90 5.72
N ALA A 138 -2.49 -15.20 6.02
CA ALA A 138 -1.70 -15.85 7.07
C ALA A 138 -0.19 -15.77 6.80
N GLN A 139 0.23 -15.97 5.55
CA GLN A 139 1.64 -15.83 5.16
C GLN A 139 2.14 -14.39 5.25
N GLN A 140 1.32 -13.40 4.89
CA GLN A 140 1.68 -11.98 5.05
C GLN A 140 1.87 -11.60 6.53
N GLU A 141 0.97 -12.05 7.41
CA GLU A 141 1.09 -11.83 8.84
C GLU A 141 2.36 -12.49 9.40
N GLN A 142 2.63 -13.73 9.00
CA GLN A 142 3.84 -14.46 9.39
C GLN A 142 5.12 -13.78 8.90
N LEU A 143 5.15 -13.31 7.65
CA LEU A 143 6.28 -12.55 7.10
C LEU A 143 6.50 -11.24 7.85
N SER A 144 5.43 -10.53 8.19
CA SER A 144 5.51 -9.31 9.00
C SER A 144 6.10 -9.60 10.39
N GLY A 145 5.68 -10.71 11.01
CA GLY A 145 6.26 -11.19 12.27
C GLY A 145 7.75 -11.48 12.15
N TYR A 146 8.16 -12.25 11.14
CA TYR A 146 9.57 -12.56 10.92
C TYR A 146 10.42 -11.31 10.64
N ALA A 147 9.88 -10.33 9.90
CA ALA A 147 10.59 -9.08 9.64
C ALA A 147 10.85 -8.32 10.95
N LYS A 148 9.86 -8.27 11.84
CA LYS A 148 9.99 -7.65 13.16
C LYS A 148 11.01 -8.39 14.05
N ASP A 149 10.90 -9.72 14.13
CA ASP A 149 11.82 -10.54 14.92
C ASP A 149 13.26 -10.39 14.44
N LEU A 150 13.46 -10.33 13.10
CA LEU A 150 14.78 -10.13 12.50
C LEU A 150 15.33 -8.74 12.84
N GLU A 151 14.50 -7.71 12.83
CA GLU A 151 14.91 -6.37 13.22
C GLU A 151 15.30 -6.29 14.69
N GLU A 152 14.51 -6.88 15.59
CA GLU A 152 14.83 -6.95 17.01
C GLU A 152 16.14 -7.73 17.26
N ALA A 153 16.34 -8.87 16.58
CA ALA A 153 17.58 -9.63 16.66
C ALA A 153 18.79 -8.83 16.14
N TYR A 154 18.61 -8.09 15.03
CA TYR A 154 19.65 -7.22 14.49
C TYR A 154 20.05 -6.11 15.47
N VAL A 155 19.07 -5.38 16.04
CA VAL A 155 19.33 -4.34 17.06
C VAL A 155 19.99 -4.94 18.30
N GLY A 156 19.55 -6.12 18.75
CA GLY A 156 20.16 -6.85 19.85
C GLY A 156 21.64 -7.18 19.57
N MET A 157 21.95 -7.67 18.37
CA MET A 157 23.33 -7.98 17.96
C MET A 157 24.21 -6.71 17.94
N VAL A 158 23.70 -5.60 17.43
CA VAL A 158 24.42 -4.32 17.43
C VAL A 158 24.75 -3.89 18.85
N ARG A 159 23.80 -3.98 19.79
CA ARG A 159 24.02 -3.66 21.21
C ARG A 159 25.07 -4.60 21.86
N VAL A 160 25.03 -5.88 21.55
CA VAL A 160 26.04 -6.84 22.06
C VAL A 160 27.44 -6.52 21.55
N ILE A 161 27.58 -6.15 20.27
CA ILE A 161 28.87 -5.74 19.70
C ILE A 161 29.35 -4.46 20.39
N ALA A 162 28.51 -3.43 20.53
CA ALA A 162 28.86 -2.19 21.24
C ALA A 162 29.29 -2.48 22.68
N ALA A 163 28.50 -3.26 23.43
CA ALA A 163 28.84 -3.67 24.79
C ALA A 163 30.14 -4.47 24.90
N SER A 164 30.46 -5.29 23.89
CA SER A 164 31.71 -6.05 23.84
C SER A 164 32.92 -5.15 23.64
N ILE A 165 32.77 -4.08 22.88
CA ILE A 165 33.81 -3.05 22.68
C ILE A 165 33.96 -2.21 23.93
N ASP A 166 32.83 -1.74 24.50
CA ASP A 166 32.80 -1.03 25.78
C ASP A 166 33.44 -1.85 26.92
N ALA A 167 33.28 -3.19 26.92
CA ALA A 167 33.87 -4.08 27.93
C ALA A 167 35.40 -4.23 27.83
N ARG A 168 36.00 -3.99 26.65
CA ARG A 168 37.47 -3.94 26.50
C ARG A 168 38.09 -2.70 27.16
N ASP A 169 37.36 -1.58 27.16
CA ASP A 169 37.76 -0.36 27.86
C ASP A 169 36.97 -0.27 29.18
N PRO A 170 37.62 -0.52 30.32
CA PRO A 170 36.96 -0.59 31.64
C PRO A 170 36.23 0.72 32.01
N TYR A 171 36.49 1.79 31.27
CA TYR A 171 35.91 3.11 31.50
C TYR A 171 34.69 3.43 30.68
N THR A 172 34.34 2.55 29.73
CA THR A 172 33.27 2.80 28.76
C THR A 172 32.05 1.87 28.91
N LEU A 173 32.01 1.03 29.96
CA LEU A 173 30.87 0.12 30.15
C LEU A 173 29.54 0.90 30.12
N GLY A 174 28.68 0.56 29.13
CA GLY A 174 27.40 1.22 28.87
C GLY A 174 27.51 2.63 28.30
N HIS A 175 28.71 3.11 27.94
CA HIS A 175 28.95 4.42 27.34
C HIS A 175 28.18 4.58 26.01
N SER A 176 28.37 3.65 25.07
CA SER A 176 27.70 3.72 23.75
C SER A 176 26.17 3.80 23.88
N THR A 177 25.59 3.10 24.87
CA THR A 177 24.15 3.15 25.16
C THR A 177 23.72 4.49 25.75
N ARG A 178 24.53 5.08 26.66
CA ARG A 178 24.21 6.41 27.21
C ARG A 178 24.33 7.49 26.14
N VAL A 179 25.38 7.47 25.34
CA VAL A 179 25.56 8.38 24.19
C VAL A 179 24.36 8.27 23.24
N ALA A 180 23.91 7.06 22.90
CA ALA A 180 22.74 6.87 22.05
C ALA A 180 21.48 7.49 22.67
N ARG A 181 21.21 7.23 23.95
CA ARG A 181 20.02 7.75 24.64
C ARG A 181 20.01 9.28 24.69
N ILE A 182 21.14 9.91 25.05
CA ILE A 182 21.25 11.36 25.14
C ILE A 182 21.17 11.98 23.74
N SER A 183 21.84 11.41 22.75
CA SER A 183 21.79 11.86 21.36
C SER A 183 20.38 11.83 20.79
N CYS A 184 19.63 10.74 20.99
CA CYS A 184 18.24 10.66 20.56
C CYS A 184 17.33 11.65 21.27
N ARG A 185 17.56 11.94 22.56
CA ARG A 185 16.83 13.00 23.29
C ARG A 185 17.11 14.39 22.68
N LEU A 186 18.37 14.68 22.36
CA LEU A 186 18.76 15.90 21.66
C LEU A 186 18.18 15.98 20.25
N GLY A 187 18.21 14.87 19.49
CA GLY A 187 17.63 14.78 18.15
C GLY A 187 16.13 15.05 18.14
N ARG A 188 15.36 14.50 19.09
CA ARG A 188 13.93 14.81 19.24
C ARG A 188 13.67 16.29 19.47
N ARG A 189 14.50 16.94 20.30
CA ARG A 189 14.40 18.39 20.53
C ARG A 189 14.70 19.20 19.27
N LEU A 190 15.58 18.70 18.40
CA LEU A 190 15.91 19.29 17.10
C LEU A 190 14.88 18.98 16.01
N GLY A 191 13.83 18.18 16.30
CA GLY A 191 12.76 17.86 15.37
C GLY A 191 13.07 16.69 14.41
N PHE A 192 14.00 15.81 14.76
CA PHE A 192 14.32 14.62 13.96
C PHE A 192 13.11 13.67 13.90
N SER A 193 12.90 13.10 12.72
CA SER A 193 11.94 12.01 12.50
C SER A 193 12.36 10.72 13.21
N GLU A 194 11.44 9.79 13.41
CA GLU A 194 11.78 8.50 14.02
C GLU A 194 12.83 7.73 13.20
N GLU A 195 12.84 7.84 11.88
CA GLU A 195 13.87 7.23 11.02
C GLU A 195 15.25 7.86 11.26
N GLU A 196 15.34 9.18 11.39
CA GLU A 196 16.58 9.88 11.72
C GLU A 196 17.06 9.56 13.13
N LEU A 197 16.15 9.39 14.10
CA LEU A 197 16.47 8.98 15.46
C LEU A 197 16.99 7.54 15.52
N GLU A 198 16.38 6.61 14.79
CA GLU A 198 16.86 5.25 14.66
C GLU A 198 18.25 5.19 14.02
N HIS A 199 18.46 5.98 12.97
CA HIS A 199 19.78 6.10 12.34
C HIS A 199 20.83 6.66 13.34
N LEU A 200 20.48 7.68 14.10
CA LEU A 200 21.36 8.28 15.13
C LEU A 200 21.67 7.26 16.24
N GLU A 201 20.67 6.54 16.76
CA GLU A 201 20.87 5.51 17.79
C GLU A 201 21.89 4.47 17.33
N LYS A 202 21.67 3.87 16.14
CA LYS A 202 22.57 2.84 15.60
C LYS A 202 23.98 3.41 15.34
N ALA A 203 24.09 4.64 14.84
CA ALA A 203 25.38 5.30 14.65
C ALA A 203 26.12 5.51 15.97
N CYS A 204 25.41 5.90 17.04
CA CYS A 204 26.00 6.01 18.38
C CYS A 204 26.55 4.66 18.89
N LEU A 205 25.82 3.55 18.65
CA LEU A 205 26.29 2.22 19.06
C LEU A 205 27.54 1.77 18.29
N PHE A 206 27.75 2.27 17.09
CA PHE A 206 28.87 1.90 16.23
C PHE A 206 30.04 2.90 16.28
N HIS A 207 29.91 4.09 16.89
CA HIS A 207 30.90 5.15 16.73
C HIS A 207 32.31 4.71 17.10
N ASP A 208 32.43 3.92 18.14
CA ASP A 208 33.68 3.42 18.71
C ASP A 208 34.08 2.01 18.22
N VAL A 209 33.37 1.41 17.25
CA VAL A 209 33.64 0.03 16.77
C VAL A 209 35.10 -0.16 16.33
N GLY A 210 35.76 0.88 15.82
CA GLY A 210 37.14 0.84 15.39
C GLY A 210 38.14 0.62 16.50
N LYS A 211 37.82 0.89 17.77
CA LYS A 211 38.66 0.59 18.94
C LYS A 211 39.02 -0.89 19.05
N ILE A 212 38.28 -1.78 18.33
CA ILE A 212 38.66 -3.22 18.25
C ILE A 212 40.03 -3.43 17.64
N ARG A 213 40.53 -2.50 16.82
CA ARG A 213 41.86 -2.54 16.23
C ARG A 213 42.94 -1.89 17.10
N THR A 214 42.54 -1.07 18.08
CA THR A 214 43.47 -0.40 18.97
C THR A 214 44.16 -1.43 19.90
N PRO A 215 45.47 -1.45 19.98
CA PRO A 215 46.20 -2.35 20.87
C PRO A 215 45.87 -2.11 22.35
N ASP A 216 45.85 -3.20 23.17
CA ASP A 216 45.46 -3.09 24.58
C ASP A 216 46.44 -2.27 25.42
N ASP A 217 47.72 -2.26 25.08
CA ASP A 217 48.75 -1.42 25.74
C ASP A 217 48.51 0.08 25.53
N ILE A 218 47.82 0.48 24.47
CA ILE A 218 47.39 1.85 24.21
C ILE A 218 46.01 2.10 24.82
N LEU A 219 45.05 1.21 24.56
CA LEU A 219 43.64 1.38 24.99
C LEU A 219 43.51 1.39 26.53
N LEU A 220 44.27 0.51 27.21
CA LEU A 220 44.22 0.34 28.68
C LEU A 220 45.29 1.15 29.45
N LYS A 221 46.03 2.00 28.73
CA LYS A 221 47.11 2.77 29.35
C LYS A 221 46.58 3.76 30.38
N LYS A 222 47.12 3.70 31.58
CA LYS A 222 46.74 4.58 32.71
C LYS A 222 47.42 5.95 32.70
N GLN A 223 48.56 6.07 31.99
CA GLN A 223 49.30 7.30 31.81
C GLN A 223 48.88 8.02 30.53
N SER A 224 49.31 9.27 30.38
CA SER A 224 49.10 10.00 29.13
C SER A 224 49.74 9.26 27.95
N LEU A 225 49.03 9.24 26.82
CA LEU A 225 49.54 8.67 25.58
C LEU A 225 50.74 9.51 25.07
N THR A 226 51.74 8.82 24.54
CA THR A 226 52.82 9.46 23.75
C THR A 226 52.27 9.88 22.39
N GLN A 227 52.96 10.73 21.65
CA GLN A 227 52.54 11.22 20.34
C GLN A 227 52.26 10.06 19.35
N PRO A 228 53.09 9.00 19.20
CA PRO A 228 52.78 7.85 18.36
C PRO A 228 51.51 7.10 18.80
N GLU A 229 51.35 6.85 20.11
CA GLU A 229 50.15 6.20 20.67
C GLU A 229 48.89 7.05 20.47
N TYR A 230 49.02 8.36 20.55
CA TYR A 230 47.89 9.26 20.27
C TYR A 230 47.46 9.22 18.80
N VAL A 231 48.42 9.13 17.87
CA VAL A 231 48.14 8.94 16.44
C VAL A 231 47.38 7.60 16.20
N GLU A 232 47.85 6.52 16.85
CA GLU A 232 47.23 5.20 16.78
C GLU A 232 45.79 5.26 17.34
N MET A 233 45.57 5.86 18.51
CA MET A 233 44.23 6.00 19.09
C MET A 233 43.30 6.79 18.18
N ARG A 234 43.81 7.82 17.48
CA ARG A 234 43.01 8.63 16.54
C ARG A 234 42.62 7.88 15.23
N SER A 235 43.14 6.68 15.00
CA SER A 235 42.80 5.90 13.81
C SER A 235 41.38 5.27 13.92
N HIS A 236 40.84 5.07 15.15
CA HIS A 236 39.63 4.31 15.36
C HIS A 236 38.39 4.80 14.56
N PRO A 237 38.18 6.10 14.26
CA PRO A 237 37.04 6.50 13.40
C PRO A 237 37.21 6.00 11.97
N ALA A 238 38.44 6.04 11.44
CA ALA A 238 38.74 5.50 10.11
C ALA A 238 38.65 3.97 10.09
N ASP A 239 39.19 3.31 11.11
CA ASP A 239 39.11 1.84 11.27
C ASP A 239 37.66 1.36 11.42
N GLY A 240 36.85 2.07 12.20
CA GLY A 240 35.43 1.79 12.34
C GLY A 240 34.68 1.94 11.02
N ALA A 241 34.98 2.98 10.26
CA ALA A 241 34.44 3.17 8.92
C ALA A 241 34.78 2.00 7.99
N GLU A 242 36.03 1.51 8.02
CA GLU A 242 36.46 0.35 7.20
C GLU A 242 35.78 -0.96 7.66
N ILE A 243 35.58 -1.16 8.96
CA ILE A 243 34.83 -2.30 9.48
C ILE A 243 33.39 -2.29 8.98
N LEU A 244 32.71 -1.13 9.09
CA LEU A 244 31.31 -1.01 8.67
C LEU A 244 31.12 -1.18 7.15
N LYS A 245 32.11 -0.83 6.33
CA LYS A 245 32.07 -1.06 4.88
C LYS A 245 32.00 -2.54 4.48
N MET A 246 32.37 -3.45 5.38
CA MET A 246 32.32 -4.89 5.09
C MET A 246 30.88 -5.41 4.96
N ALA A 247 29.89 -4.71 5.51
CA ALA A 247 28.49 -5.08 5.44
C ALA A 247 27.68 -4.00 4.72
N PRO A 248 27.09 -4.28 3.54
CA PRO A 248 26.32 -3.29 2.76
C PRO A 248 25.21 -2.60 3.57
N SER A 249 24.53 -3.32 4.47
CA SER A 249 23.48 -2.78 5.34
C SER A 249 23.99 -1.71 6.32
N LEU A 250 25.30 -1.65 6.59
CA LEU A 250 25.93 -0.71 7.50
C LEU A 250 26.55 0.51 6.79
N HIS A 251 26.59 0.53 5.46
CA HIS A 251 27.22 1.61 4.69
C HIS A 251 26.69 3.00 5.04
N ARG A 252 25.42 3.10 5.41
CA ARG A 252 24.78 4.38 5.78
C ARG A 252 25.36 5.00 7.05
N TYR A 253 26.00 4.21 7.93
CA TYR A 253 26.63 4.69 9.16
C TYR A 253 28.09 5.11 8.97
N VAL A 254 28.74 4.65 7.89
CA VAL A 254 30.16 4.92 7.60
C VAL A 254 30.52 6.39 7.66
N PRO A 255 29.80 7.34 7.03
CA PRO A 255 30.13 8.75 7.08
C PRO A 255 30.05 9.32 8.50
N VAL A 256 29.10 8.84 9.31
CA VAL A 256 28.88 9.31 10.67
C VAL A 256 30.01 8.79 11.60
N VAL A 257 30.28 7.49 11.56
CA VAL A 257 31.33 6.86 12.36
C VAL A 257 32.71 7.40 12.02
N ARG A 258 32.97 7.68 10.73
CA ARG A 258 34.25 8.25 10.32
C ARG A 258 34.44 9.70 10.84
N ALA A 259 33.35 10.46 10.97
CA ALA A 259 33.41 11.89 11.22
C ALA A 259 33.10 12.31 12.69
N HIS A 260 32.87 11.35 13.62
CA HIS A 260 32.44 11.69 14.97
C HIS A 260 33.50 12.39 15.84
N HIS A 261 34.74 12.47 15.39
CA HIS A 261 35.81 13.27 15.99
C HIS A 261 36.26 14.48 15.14
N GLU A 262 35.48 14.78 14.10
CA GLU A 262 35.68 16.06 13.39
C GLU A 262 35.23 17.23 14.25
N TRP A 263 35.95 18.32 14.17
CA TRP A 263 35.66 19.56 14.88
C TRP A 263 34.94 20.53 13.95
N TYR A 264 34.03 21.27 14.50
CA TYR A 264 33.24 22.24 13.75
C TYR A 264 34.10 23.24 12.95
N ASP A 265 35.26 23.65 13.47
CA ASP A 265 36.21 24.56 12.83
C ASP A 265 37.20 23.88 11.85
N GLY A 266 37.16 22.54 11.73
CA GLY A 266 38.01 21.76 10.84
C GLY A 266 39.35 21.31 11.45
N ASN A 267 39.59 21.51 12.74
CA ASN A 267 40.79 21.05 13.43
C ASN A 267 40.67 19.64 14.00
N GLY A 268 39.56 18.93 13.66
CA GLY A 268 39.30 17.56 14.04
C GLY A 268 40.03 16.52 13.20
N TYR A 269 39.60 15.27 13.29
CA TYR A 269 40.17 14.13 12.57
C TYR A 269 39.07 13.11 12.21
N PRO A 270 39.27 12.23 11.20
CA PRO A 270 40.50 12.00 10.43
C PRO A 270 40.65 12.91 9.19
N ASP A 271 39.59 13.52 8.68
CA ASP A 271 39.57 14.17 7.36
C ASP A 271 39.70 15.71 7.43
N GLY A 272 39.57 16.32 8.63
CA GLY A 272 39.62 17.77 8.84
C GLY A 272 38.39 18.49 8.23
N LYS A 273 37.24 17.84 8.24
CA LYS A 273 35.96 18.40 7.80
C LYS A 273 35.51 19.52 8.75
N ARG A 274 34.75 20.48 8.18
CA ARG A 274 34.25 21.62 8.95
C ARG A 274 32.75 21.86 8.69
N ASP A 275 32.08 22.40 9.69
CA ASP A 275 30.70 22.89 9.62
C ASP A 275 29.76 21.90 8.94
N SER A 276 29.14 22.25 7.82
CA SER A 276 28.17 21.46 7.08
C SER A 276 28.77 20.26 6.33
N GLU A 277 30.09 20.16 6.20
CA GLU A 277 30.76 18.97 5.66
C GLU A 277 30.69 17.78 6.64
N ILE A 278 30.51 18.06 7.93
CA ILE A 278 30.36 17.04 8.96
C ILE A 278 28.89 16.61 9.04
N PRO A 279 28.57 15.33 8.86
CA PRO A 279 27.20 14.85 9.04
C PRO A 279 26.62 15.30 10.40
N VAL A 280 25.41 15.82 10.42
CA VAL A 280 24.79 16.32 11.66
C VAL A 280 24.76 15.29 12.77
N HIS A 281 24.51 14.02 12.44
CA HIS A 281 24.57 12.92 13.40
C HIS A 281 25.97 12.76 14.02
N ALA A 282 27.03 12.94 13.25
CA ALA A 282 28.40 12.90 13.76
C ALA A 282 28.67 14.08 14.70
N GLN A 283 28.20 15.29 14.37
CA GLN A 283 28.31 16.45 15.25
C GLN A 283 27.57 16.26 16.58
N ILE A 284 26.38 15.63 16.54
CA ILE A 284 25.61 15.28 17.75
C ILE A 284 26.39 14.25 18.59
N ILE A 285 26.93 13.20 17.96
CA ILE A 285 27.72 12.17 18.65
C ILE A 285 28.95 12.79 19.30
N ALA A 286 29.72 13.61 18.57
CA ALA A 286 30.89 14.30 19.11
C ALA A 286 30.58 15.14 20.36
N LEU A 287 29.47 15.86 20.33
CA LEU A 287 29.03 16.72 21.45
C LEU A 287 28.60 15.87 22.66
N VAL A 288 27.79 14.83 22.42
CA VAL A 288 27.23 13.97 23.48
C VAL A 288 28.30 13.04 24.06
N ASP A 289 29.21 12.52 23.22
CA ASP A 289 30.37 11.74 23.68
C ASP A 289 31.25 12.56 24.66
N ALA A 290 31.58 13.78 24.31
CA ALA A 290 32.30 14.68 25.20
C ALA A 290 31.52 14.96 26.50
N PHE A 291 30.21 15.15 26.43
CA PHE A 291 29.34 15.34 27.59
C PHE A 291 29.33 14.08 28.49
N ASP A 292 29.13 12.88 27.93
CA ASP A 292 29.15 11.61 28.69
C ASP A 292 30.53 11.38 29.32
N ALA A 293 31.60 11.62 28.56
CA ALA A 293 32.96 11.48 29.06
C ALA A 293 33.27 12.43 30.26
N MET A 294 32.67 13.60 30.29
CA MET A 294 32.81 14.53 31.39
C MET A 294 31.93 14.21 32.60
N THR A 295 30.73 13.75 32.39
CA THR A 295 29.77 13.44 33.47
C THR A 295 29.96 12.05 34.07
N SER A 296 30.59 11.12 33.36
CA SER A 296 30.92 9.80 33.87
C SER A 296 32.07 9.79 34.87
N THR A 297 31.88 9.12 36.01
CA THR A 297 32.96 8.91 37.00
C THR A 297 33.95 7.90 36.45
N ARG A 298 35.25 8.27 36.47
CA ARG A 298 36.35 7.37 36.08
C ARG A 298 37.24 7.12 37.32
N PRO A 299 38.01 6.03 37.39
CA PRO A 299 38.82 5.68 38.59
C PRO A 299 39.73 6.81 39.09
N TYR A 300 40.08 7.74 38.21
CA TYR A 300 41.03 8.84 38.55
C TYR A 300 40.32 10.20 38.65
N ARG A 301 39.02 10.29 38.34
CA ARG A 301 38.28 11.54 38.31
C ARG A 301 36.82 11.34 38.58
N LYS A 302 36.26 12.04 39.57
CA LYS A 302 34.83 12.13 39.75
C LYS A 302 34.20 12.85 38.53
N GLY A 303 33.11 12.35 38.02
CA GLY A 303 32.36 13.00 36.95
C GLY A 303 31.89 14.40 37.39
N LEU A 304 31.85 15.30 36.44
CA LEU A 304 31.28 16.62 36.60
C LEU A 304 29.74 16.51 36.73
N SER A 305 29.12 17.48 37.37
CA SER A 305 27.67 17.62 37.26
C SER A 305 27.29 17.96 35.80
N PRO A 306 26.06 17.64 35.35
CA PRO A 306 25.63 18.02 34.01
C PRO A 306 25.76 19.52 33.71
N VAL A 307 25.54 20.38 34.71
CA VAL A 307 25.68 21.83 34.58
C VAL A 307 27.13 22.23 34.35
N GLU A 308 28.06 21.69 35.16
CA GLU A 308 29.50 21.94 34.97
C GLU A 308 30.00 21.44 33.62
N ALA A 309 29.50 20.29 33.15
CA ALA A 309 29.86 19.72 31.85
C ALA A 309 29.41 20.63 30.68
N VAL A 310 28.19 21.17 30.71
CA VAL A 310 27.74 22.09 29.65
C VAL A 310 28.46 23.44 29.71
N GLU A 311 28.87 23.91 30.88
CA GLU A 311 29.70 25.10 31.00
C GLU A 311 31.08 24.89 30.35
N GLU A 312 31.66 23.71 30.49
CA GLU A 312 32.92 23.38 29.81
C GLU A 312 32.72 23.27 28.29
N ILE A 313 31.65 22.61 27.83
CA ILE A 313 31.30 22.51 26.42
C ILE A 313 31.10 23.89 25.77
N LEU A 314 30.50 24.85 26.48
CA LEU A 314 30.32 26.23 26.01
C LEU A 314 31.62 26.94 25.66
N ARG A 315 32.75 26.58 26.27
CA ARG A 315 34.09 27.15 25.96
C ARG A 315 34.57 26.73 24.56
N PHE A 316 34.06 25.60 24.06
CA PHE A 316 34.43 25.07 22.77
C PHE A 316 33.33 25.25 21.71
N ARG A 317 32.30 26.07 22.01
CA ARG A 317 31.23 26.44 21.09
C ARG A 317 31.81 27.21 19.88
N GLY A 318 31.53 26.69 18.66
CA GLY A 318 32.02 27.28 17.41
C GLY A 318 33.44 26.87 17.04
N THR A 319 34.15 26.12 17.90
CA THR A 319 35.46 25.50 17.60
C THR A 319 35.32 23.98 17.46
N GLN A 320 35.21 23.28 18.57
CA GLN A 320 35.00 21.83 18.53
C GLN A 320 33.54 21.46 18.21
N PHE A 321 32.58 22.21 18.75
CA PHE A 321 31.16 21.91 18.68
C PHE A 321 30.36 22.95 17.90
N SER A 322 29.34 22.47 17.16
CA SER A 322 28.37 23.32 16.46
C SER A 322 27.67 24.26 17.46
N PRO A 323 27.60 25.57 17.17
CA PRO A 323 26.90 26.53 18.03
C PRO A 323 25.44 26.12 18.28
N THR A 324 24.71 25.76 17.26
CA THR A 324 23.29 25.38 17.34
C THR A 324 23.08 24.15 18.22
N LEU A 325 23.91 23.11 18.04
CA LEU A 325 23.78 21.86 18.80
C LEU A 325 24.20 22.07 20.26
N THR A 326 25.23 22.89 20.49
CA THR A 326 25.67 23.27 21.84
C THR A 326 24.54 23.98 22.59
N ASP A 327 23.91 24.97 21.95
CA ASP A 327 22.82 25.75 22.58
C ASP A 327 21.64 24.81 22.91
N ALA A 328 21.27 23.90 22.01
CA ALA A 328 20.20 22.93 22.23
C ALA A 328 20.52 21.96 23.40
N LEU A 329 21.77 21.48 23.51
CA LEU A 329 22.20 20.65 24.64
C LEU A 329 22.14 21.40 25.97
N VAL A 330 22.63 22.64 26.01
CA VAL A 330 22.60 23.50 27.21
C VAL A 330 21.16 23.72 27.70
N GLU A 331 20.25 24.04 26.79
CA GLU A 331 18.82 24.20 27.10
C GLU A 331 18.22 22.89 27.62
N MET A 332 18.50 21.76 26.96
CA MET A 332 18.03 20.45 27.38
C MET A 332 18.47 20.07 28.78
N VAL A 333 19.73 20.36 29.12
CA VAL A 333 20.26 20.07 30.46
C VAL A 333 19.64 20.99 31.51
N ARG A 334 19.46 22.29 31.22
CA ARG A 334 18.86 23.27 32.15
C ARG A 334 17.39 22.99 32.46
N GLU A 335 16.66 22.49 31.49
CA GLU A 335 15.24 22.14 31.63
C GLU A 335 15.02 20.80 32.34
N THR A 336 16.05 19.95 32.44
CA THR A 336 15.93 18.62 33.07
C THR A 336 15.96 18.75 34.59
N PRO A 337 14.94 18.27 35.34
CA PRO A 337 14.89 18.32 36.80
C PRO A 337 16.08 17.61 37.43
N PRO A 338 16.55 18.04 38.61
CA PRO A 338 17.69 17.42 39.33
C PRO A 338 17.49 15.90 39.61
N MET A 339 16.26 15.43 39.80
CA MET A 339 15.97 14.03 40.05
C MET A 339 16.17 13.14 38.82
N GLU A 340 16.00 13.65 37.59
CA GLU A 340 16.29 12.94 36.37
C GLU A 340 17.78 12.98 35.96
N THR A 341 18.58 13.79 36.67
CA THR A 341 20.02 13.84 36.39
C THR A 341 20.77 12.58 36.84
N GLU A 342 20.19 11.71 37.65
CA GLU A 342 20.72 10.36 37.94
C GLU A 342 20.68 9.47 36.74
N GLU A 343 19.71 9.63 35.83
CA GLU A 343 19.67 8.92 34.53
C GLU A 343 20.87 9.26 33.64
N TRP A 344 21.51 10.41 33.86
CA TRP A 344 22.71 10.85 33.12
C TRP A 344 23.98 10.20 33.66
N LYS A 345 23.97 9.77 34.91
CA LYS A 345 25.13 9.19 35.62
C LYS A 345 25.28 7.69 35.50
N GLY A 346 24.39 7.01 34.74
CA GLY A 346 24.47 5.57 34.57
C GLY A 346 24.44 4.85 35.92
N SER A 347 23.25 4.50 36.44
CA SER A 347 23.15 3.36 37.35
C SER A 347 23.64 2.13 36.58
N ALA A 348 24.75 1.56 37.02
CA ALA A 348 25.19 0.25 36.57
C ALA A 348 24.03 -0.72 36.84
N LEU A 349 23.49 -1.34 35.79
CA LEU A 349 22.81 -2.62 35.89
C LEU A 349 23.84 -3.73 35.81
#